data_7a4c5b031958080264dc7d7429a1532c
#
_entry.id   7a4c5b031958080264dc7d7429a1532c
#
_cell.length_a   1.000
_cell.length_b   1.000
_cell.length_c   1.000
_cell.angle_alpha   90.00
_cell.angle_beta   90.00
_cell.angle_gamma   90.00
#
_symmetry.space_group_name_H-M   'P 1'
#
loop_
_entity.id
_entity.type
_entity.pdbx_description
1 polymer ?
#
loop_
_entity_poly.entity_id
_entity_poly.type
_entity_poly.pdbx_seq_one_letter_code
_entity_poly.pdbx_strand_id
1 'polypeptide(L)'
;RWGDMLDHTIDRLLDAVWVLALALNPAFCGQASLGWTAAWFTLLGSYMGTQAQAVTGLRNYRGFSRADRMVLTLVSLVATAALIPFDAAIFGTVDVFGGVPITAMSLMVVVSMLGGVWTFLTRFRQAAGDVRRMDAKDPLPQPGASDE
;
A
#
# COMPACT_ATOMS: atom_id res chain seq x y z
N ARG A 1 -1.81 -25.01 -4.23
CA ARG A 1 -0.49 -24.33 -4.12
C ARG A 1 -0.21 -23.40 -5.31
N TRP A 2 -0.29 -23.90 -6.57
CA TRP A 2 -0.04 -23.09 -7.77
C TRP A 2 -1.05 -21.94 -7.92
N GLY A 3 -2.35 -22.24 -7.81
CA GLY A 3 -3.41 -21.23 -7.90
C GLY A 3 -3.31 -20.16 -6.83
N ASP A 4 -2.97 -20.53 -5.60
CA ASP A 4 -2.78 -19.62 -4.48
C ASP A 4 -1.59 -18.67 -4.71
N MET A 5 -0.47 -19.18 -5.21
CA MET A 5 0.69 -18.37 -5.59
C MET A 5 0.34 -17.40 -6.73
N LEU A 6 -0.38 -17.87 -7.74
CA LEU A 6 -0.77 -17.06 -8.89
C LEU A 6 -1.75 -15.95 -8.48
N ASP A 7 -2.74 -16.27 -7.66
CA ASP A 7 -3.71 -15.33 -7.11
C ASP A 7 -3.01 -14.19 -6.36
N HIS A 8 -2.13 -14.53 -5.42
CA HIS A 8 -1.35 -13.54 -4.70
C HIS A 8 -0.45 -12.68 -5.59
N THR A 9 0.13 -13.25 -6.63
CA THR A 9 1.00 -12.52 -7.57
C THR A 9 0.20 -11.53 -8.40
N ILE A 10 -0.89 -12.00 -9.01
CA ILE A 10 -1.77 -11.16 -9.83
C ILE A 10 -2.39 -10.04 -9.00
N ASP A 11 -2.81 -10.35 -7.78
CA ASP A 11 -3.35 -9.36 -6.85
C ASP A 11 -2.37 -8.22 -6.58
N ARG A 12 -1.08 -8.53 -6.40
CA ARG A 12 -0.06 -7.50 -6.16
C ARG A 12 0.18 -6.62 -7.39
N LEU A 13 0.23 -7.23 -8.57
CA LEU A 13 0.35 -6.50 -9.82
C LEU A 13 -0.84 -5.57 -10.04
N LEU A 14 -2.05 -6.08 -9.87
CA LEU A 14 -3.27 -5.29 -10.03
C LEU A 14 -3.34 -4.13 -9.04
N ASP A 15 -2.99 -4.35 -7.77
CA ASP A 15 -2.97 -3.31 -6.73
C ASP A 15 -2.03 -2.15 -7.09
N ALA A 16 -0.86 -2.45 -7.66
CA ALA A 16 0.11 -1.44 -8.07
C ALA A 16 -0.31 -0.71 -9.36
N VAL A 17 -0.70 -1.46 -10.38
CA VAL A 17 -1.10 -0.92 -11.70
C VAL A 17 -2.32 -0.02 -11.56
N TRP A 18 -3.30 -0.43 -10.78
CA TRP A 18 -4.53 0.32 -10.58
C TRP A 18 -4.28 1.70 -9.95
N VAL A 19 -3.60 1.77 -8.81
CA VAL A 19 -3.29 3.05 -8.16
C VAL A 19 -2.45 3.94 -9.06
N LEU A 20 -1.49 3.35 -9.78
CA LEU A 20 -0.67 4.08 -10.73
C LEU A 20 -1.49 4.64 -11.91
N ALA A 21 -2.38 3.84 -12.49
CA ALA A 21 -3.25 4.26 -13.59
C ALA A 21 -4.15 5.44 -13.20
N LEU A 22 -4.73 5.41 -11.98
CA LEU A 22 -5.53 6.51 -11.47
C LEU A 22 -4.71 7.79 -11.25
N ALA A 23 -3.49 7.65 -10.74
CA ALA A 23 -2.61 8.78 -10.50
C ALA A 23 -2.04 9.39 -11.78
N LEU A 24 -1.81 8.59 -12.82
CA LEU A 24 -1.32 9.06 -14.12
C LEU A 24 -2.40 9.77 -14.95
N ASN A 25 -3.67 9.49 -14.69
CA ASN A 25 -4.76 10.09 -15.44
C ASN A 25 -4.88 11.61 -15.13
N PRO A 26 -4.68 12.50 -16.14
CA PRO A 26 -4.74 13.94 -15.92
C PRO A 26 -6.10 14.44 -15.44
N ALA A 27 -7.18 13.75 -15.78
CA ALA A 27 -8.53 14.10 -15.32
C ALA A 27 -8.75 13.82 -13.83
N PHE A 28 -7.93 12.96 -13.21
CA PHE A 28 -8.07 12.58 -11.83
C PHE A 28 -7.00 13.18 -10.93
N CYS A 29 -5.73 13.02 -11.29
CA CYS A 29 -4.60 13.43 -10.48
C CYS A 29 -3.47 14.05 -11.33
N GLY A 30 -3.08 13.40 -12.42
CA GLY A 30 -2.03 13.87 -13.32
C GLY A 30 -0.61 13.82 -12.74
N GLN A 31 -0.40 13.07 -11.65
CA GLN A 31 0.87 13.08 -10.92
C GLN A 31 1.51 11.68 -10.82
N ALA A 32 2.50 11.45 -11.67
CA ALA A 32 3.25 10.20 -11.71
C ALA A 32 3.98 9.91 -10.39
N SER A 33 4.57 10.93 -9.76
CA SER A 33 5.32 10.77 -8.50
C SER A 33 4.45 10.25 -7.36
N LEU A 34 3.23 10.79 -7.21
CA LEU A 34 2.26 10.30 -6.23
C LEU A 34 1.84 8.86 -6.53
N GLY A 35 1.57 8.55 -7.81
CA GLY A 35 1.20 7.21 -8.24
C GLY A 35 2.27 6.17 -7.95
N TRP A 36 3.50 6.46 -8.32
CA TRP A 36 4.63 5.56 -8.04
C TRP A 36 4.86 5.38 -6.55
N THR A 37 4.79 6.45 -5.76
CA THR A 37 4.94 6.37 -4.31
C THR A 37 3.83 5.53 -3.67
N ALA A 38 2.57 5.74 -4.07
CA ALA A 38 1.45 4.96 -3.57
C ALA A 38 1.55 3.48 -3.96
N ALA A 39 1.92 3.17 -5.20
CA ALA A 39 2.15 1.80 -5.68
C ALA A 39 3.30 1.13 -4.90
N TRP A 40 4.41 1.83 -4.73
CA TRP A 40 5.57 1.33 -3.99
C TRP A 40 5.23 0.95 -2.55
N PHE A 41 4.61 1.85 -1.79
CA PHE A 41 4.23 1.55 -0.41
C PHE A 41 3.13 0.50 -0.29
N THR A 42 2.26 0.38 -1.28
CA THR A 42 1.28 -0.71 -1.37
C THR A 42 1.99 -2.07 -1.47
N LEU A 43 3.00 -2.17 -2.36
CA LEU A 43 3.80 -3.38 -2.52
C LEU A 43 4.66 -3.67 -1.30
N LEU A 44 5.34 -2.67 -0.74
CA LEU A 44 6.16 -2.82 0.47
C LEU A 44 5.34 -3.27 1.68
N GLY A 45 4.16 -2.67 1.90
CA GLY A 45 3.26 -3.09 2.97
C GLY A 45 2.83 -4.55 2.84
N SER A 46 2.63 -5.01 1.60
CA SER A 46 2.30 -6.39 1.29
C SER A 46 3.47 -7.33 1.49
N TYR A 47 4.64 -6.94 1.00
CA TYR A 47 5.91 -7.66 1.17
C TYR A 47 6.23 -7.89 2.65
N MET A 48 6.08 -6.86 3.49
CA MET A 48 6.29 -6.99 4.93
C MET A 48 5.37 -8.03 5.58
N GLY A 49 4.11 -8.16 5.12
CA GLY A 49 3.22 -9.20 5.59
C GLY A 49 3.71 -10.62 5.24
N THR A 50 4.23 -10.80 4.03
CA THR A 50 4.78 -12.08 3.56
C THR A 50 6.10 -12.41 4.28
N GLN A 51 6.98 -11.41 4.47
CA GLN A 51 8.24 -11.59 5.22
C GLN A 51 7.99 -11.95 6.69
N ALA A 52 7.07 -11.26 7.35
CA ALA A 52 6.69 -11.60 8.71
C ALA A 52 6.23 -13.08 8.80
N GLN A 53 5.38 -13.52 7.89
CA GLN A 53 4.90 -14.90 7.84
C GLN A 53 6.03 -15.90 7.57
N ALA A 54 6.96 -15.58 6.68
CA ALA A 54 8.09 -16.46 6.35
C ALA A 54 9.02 -16.70 7.54
N VAL A 55 9.25 -15.67 8.36
CA VAL A 55 10.17 -15.74 9.50
C VAL A 55 9.48 -16.24 10.77
N THR A 56 8.27 -15.76 11.06
CA THR A 56 7.60 -16.03 12.34
C THR A 56 6.51 -17.09 12.26
N GLY A 57 6.13 -17.53 11.05
CA GLY A 57 4.96 -18.37 10.82
C GLY A 57 3.62 -17.66 11.02
N LEU A 58 3.62 -16.41 11.49
CA LEU A 58 2.42 -15.63 11.81
C LEU A 58 2.15 -14.58 10.72
N ARG A 59 0.93 -14.59 10.18
CA ARG A 59 0.52 -13.61 9.18
C ARG A 59 -0.10 -12.38 9.85
N ASN A 60 0.45 -11.21 9.54
CA ASN A 60 -0.06 -9.94 10.02
C ASN A 60 -1.00 -9.30 8.99
N TYR A 61 -2.25 -9.08 9.38
CA TYR A 61 -3.30 -8.48 8.54
C TYR A 61 -3.57 -6.99 8.88
N ARG A 62 -2.84 -6.40 9.83
CA ARG A 62 -3.05 -5.01 10.24
C ARG A 62 -2.64 -4.04 9.15
N GLY A 63 -3.37 -2.92 9.08
CA GLY A 63 -3.10 -1.80 8.19
C GLY A 63 -4.21 -1.56 7.18
N PHE A 64 -3.96 -0.64 6.26
CA PHE A 64 -4.86 -0.28 5.17
C PHE A 64 -4.88 -1.38 4.12
N SER A 65 -5.99 -2.08 4.02
CA SER A 65 -6.13 -3.30 3.23
C SER A 65 -6.44 -3.00 1.75
N ARG A 66 -6.39 -4.04 0.91
CA ARG A 66 -6.88 -3.98 -0.47
C ARG A 66 -8.37 -3.64 -0.51
N ALA A 67 -9.18 -4.24 0.36
CA ALA A 67 -10.61 -3.97 0.41
C ALA A 67 -10.89 -2.50 0.72
N ASP A 68 -10.16 -1.88 1.65
CA ASP A 68 -10.31 -0.46 1.97
C ASP A 68 -10.01 0.42 0.75
N ARG A 69 -8.96 0.11 -0.01
CA ARG A 69 -8.64 0.82 -1.26
C ARG A 69 -9.72 0.65 -2.32
N MET A 70 -10.25 -0.57 -2.49
CA MET A 70 -11.31 -0.84 -3.47
C MET A 70 -12.57 -0.04 -3.14
N VAL A 71 -13.01 -0.07 -1.88
CA VAL A 71 -14.17 0.70 -1.41
C VAL A 71 -13.93 2.20 -1.60
N LEU A 72 -12.76 2.70 -1.19
CA LEU A 72 -12.41 4.10 -1.33
C LEU A 72 -12.39 4.53 -2.81
N THR A 73 -11.87 3.72 -3.71
CA THR A 73 -11.89 4.01 -5.15
C THR A 73 -13.31 4.06 -5.69
N LEU A 74 -14.14 3.08 -5.33
CA LEU A 74 -15.53 3.06 -5.78
C LEU A 74 -16.27 4.31 -5.31
N VAL A 75 -16.14 4.67 -4.04
CA VAL A 75 -16.72 5.89 -3.48
C VAL A 75 -16.22 7.13 -4.20
N SER A 76 -14.91 7.23 -4.45
CA SER A 76 -14.31 8.35 -5.17
C SER A 76 -14.76 8.45 -6.62
N LEU A 77 -14.94 7.32 -7.31
CA LEU A 77 -15.50 7.28 -8.67
C LEU A 77 -16.95 7.78 -8.68
N VAL A 78 -17.78 7.29 -7.77
CA VAL A 78 -19.17 7.72 -7.67
C VAL A 78 -19.24 9.21 -7.32
N ALA A 79 -18.44 9.68 -6.39
CA ALA A 79 -18.37 11.10 -6.04
C ALA A 79 -17.93 11.96 -7.24
N THR A 80 -16.90 11.55 -7.97
CA THR A 80 -16.46 12.26 -9.18
C THR A 80 -17.57 12.29 -10.22
N ALA A 81 -18.22 11.17 -10.50
CA ALA A 81 -19.31 11.10 -11.48
C ALA A 81 -20.50 11.98 -11.09
N ALA A 82 -20.84 12.05 -9.79
CA ALA A 82 -21.92 12.88 -9.29
C ALA A 82 -21.61 14.38 -9.34
N LEU A 83 -20.34 14.78 -9.29
CA LEU A 83 -19.91 16.18 -9.26
C LEU A 83 -19.66 16.76 -10.67
N ILE A 84 -19.41 15.93 -11.68
CA ILE A 84 -19.19 16.38 -13.07
C ILE A 84 -20.34 17.27 -13.60
N PRO A 85 -21.63 16.91 -13.43
CA PRO A 85 -22.73 17.74 -13.98
C PRO A 85 -22.84 19.14 -13.35
N PHE A 86 -22.18 19.37 -12.23
CA PHE A 86 -22.21 20.63 -11.49
C PHE A 86 -20.92 21.45 -11.64
N ASP A 87 -20.02 21.04 -12.54
CA ASP A 87 -18.66 21.59 -12.65
C ASP A 87 -17.86 21.61 -11.33
N ALA A 88 -18.25 20.76 -10.39
CA ALA A 88 -17.68 20.67 -9.05
C ALA A 88 -16.72 19.48 -8.86
N ALA A 89 -16.28 18.85 -9.94
CA ALA A 89 -15.39 17.69 -9.87
C ALA A 89 -13.96 18.07 -9.44
N ILE A 90 -13.57 19.35 -9.64
CA ILE A 90 -12.28 19.90 -9.24
C ILE A 90 -12.52 20.92 -8.14
N PHE A 91 -12.05 20.63 -6.92
CA PHE A 91 -12.19 21.50 -5.73
C PHE A 91 -11.12 22.61 -5.66
N GLY A 92 -10.09 22.53 -6.49
CA GLY A 92 -8.97 23.47 -6.52
C GLY A 92 -7.70 22.80 -7.07
N THR A 93 -6.58 23.49 -6.96
CA THR A 93 -5.25 22.94 -7.31
C THR A 93 -4.27 23.17 -6.17
N VAL A 94 -3.33 22.25 -5.98
CA VAL A 94 -2.25 22.36 -5.00
C VAL A 94 -0.93 22.43 -5.74
N ASP A 95 -0.21 23.54 -5.57
CA ASP A 95 1.03 23.84 -6.29
C ASP A 95 2.25 23.05 -5.80
N VAL A 96 2.15 22.37 -4.65
CA VAL A 96 3.27 21.63 -4.02
C VAL A 96 3.90 20.58 -4.92
N PHE A 97 3.16 20.05 -5.89
CA PHE A 97 3.64 19.02 -6.83
C PHE A 97 3.41 19.40 -8.30
N GLY A 98 3.43 20.70 -8.62
CA GLY A 98 3.25 21.16 -10.00
C GLY A 98 1.80 21.27 -10.46
N GLY A 99 0.90 21.68 -9.55
CA GLY A 99 -0.50 21.98 -9.89
C GLY A 99 -1.40 20.72 -9.92
N VAL A 100 -1.39 19.95 -8.86
CA VAL A 100 -2.27 18.76 -8.73
C VAL A 100 -3.72 19.20 -8.56
N PRO A 101 -4.65 18.78 -9.43
CA PRO A 101 -6.06 19.05 -9.23
C PRO A 101 -6.56 18.30 -7.99
N ILE A 102 -7.25 18.99 -7.09
CA ILE A 102 -7.92 18.37 -5.95
C ILE A 102 -9.24 17.79 -6.44
N THR A 103 -9.26 16.49 -6.66
CA THR A 103 -10.44 15.71 -7.03
C THR A 103 -10.68 14.62 -5.99
N ALA A 104 -11.86 14.01 -5.97
CA ALA A 104 -12.08 12.85 -5.12
C ALA A 104 -11.09 11.72 -5.43
N MET A 105 -10.66 11.59 -6.69
CA MET A 105 -9.70 10.58 -7.13
C MET A 105 -8.26 10.92 -6.71
N SER A 106 -7.83 12.18 -6.78
CA SER A 106 -6.50 12.57 -6.28
C SER A 106 -6.40 12.39 -4.76
N LEU A 107 -7.46 12.71 -4.03
CA LEU A 107 -7.54 12.43 -2.59
C LEU A 107 -7.46 10.93 -2.29
N MET A 108 -8.13 10.09 -3.09
CA MET A 108 -8.02 8.63 -2.98
C MET A 108 -6.58 8.15 -3.15
N VAL A 109 -5.84 8.68 -4.13
CA VAL A 109 -4.42 8.33 -4.35
C VAL A 109 -3.58 8.72 -3.15
N VAL A 110 -3.76 9.93 -2.61
CA VAL A 110 -3.06 10.40 -1.40
C VAL A 110 -3.38 9.55 -0.18
N VAL A 111 -4.65 9.22 0.05
CA VAL A 111 -5.08 8.35 1.16
C VAL A 111 -4.49 6.95 1.00
N SER A 112 -4.44 6.41 -0.22
CA SER A 112 -3.81 5.11 -0.51
C SER A 112 -2.31 5.13 -0.24
N MET A 113 -1.62 6.22 -0.58
CA MET A 113 -0.20 6.43 -0.29
C MET A 113 0.03 6.44 1.23
N LEU A 114 -0.68 7.29 1.96
CA LEU A 114 -0.54 7.39 3.41
C LEU A 114 -0.92 6.10 4.13
N GLY A 115 -1.99 5.44 3.70
CA GLY A 115 -2.41 4.13 4.18
C GLY A 115 -1.37 3.04 3.91
N GLY A 116 -0.69 3.10 2.75
CA GLY A 116 0.42 2.21 2.41
C GLY A 116 1.63 2.41 3.33
N VAL A 117 2.04 3.67 3.56
CA VAL A 117 3.11 4.04 4.51
C VAL A 117 2.78 3.54 5.91
N TRP A 118 1.58 3.83 6.38
CA TRP A 118 1.10 3.37 7.69
C TRP A 118 1.14 1.85 7.81
N THR A 119 0.67 1.14 6.79
CA THR A 119 0.66 -0.33 6.75
C THR A 119 2.08 -0.89 6.81
N PHE A 120 2.99 -0.34 6.00
CA PHE A 120 4.40 -0.74 6.01
C PHE A 120 5.02 -0.56 7.39
N LEU A 121 4.91 0.63 7.98
CA LEU A 121 5.51 0.93 9.29
C LEU A 121 4.93 0.06 10.41
N THR A 122 3.61 -0.15 10.41
CA THR A 122 2.94 -0.97 11.42
C THR A 122 3.37 -2.43 11.34
N ARG A 123 3.40 -2.99 10.12
CA ARG A 123 3.82 -4.38 9.90
C ARG A 123 5.30 -4.58 10.18
N PHE A 124 6.15 -3.62 9.80
CA PHE A 124 7.58 -3.66 10.08
C PHE A 124 7.84 -3.68 11.59
N ARG A 125 7.22 -2.75 12.35
CA ARG A 125 7.39 -2.68 13.81
C ARG A 125 6.92 -3.95 14.50
N GLN A 126 5.81 -4.51 14.05
CA GLN A 126 5.28 -5.75 14.61
C GLN A 126 6.21 -6.93 14.29
N ALA A 127 6.60 -7.11 13.03
CA ALA A 127 7.52 -8.18 12.61
C ALA A 127 8.85 -8.10 13.37
N ALA A 128 9.44 -6.90 13.50
CA ALA A 128 10.67 -6.70 14.26
C ALA A 128 10.51 -7.06 15.74
N GLY A 129 9.36 -6.77 16.34
CA GLY A 129 9.06 -7.17 17.72
C GLY A 129 8.91 -8.68 17.87
N ASP A 130 8.24 -9.34 16.94
CA ASP A 130 8.02 -10.79 16.97
C ASP A 130 9.33 -11.56 16.76
N VAL A 131 10.18 -11.12 15.80
CA VAL A 131 11.51 -11.72 15.59
C VAL A 131 12.38 -11.59 16.84
N ARG A 132 12.47 -10.40 17.45
CA ARG A 132 13.24 -10.21 18.70
C ARG A 132 12.77 -11.11 19.84
N ARG A 133 11.47 -11.36 19.94
CA ARG A 133 10.92 -12.28 20.94
C ARG A 133 11.29 -13.74 20.65
N MET A 134 11.37 -14.12 19.38
CA MET A 134 11.81 -15.45 18.96
C MET A 134 13.29 -15.64 19.27
N ASP A 135 14.14 -14.69 18.89
CA ASP A 135 15.58 -14.73 19.16
C ASP A 135 15.88 -14.77 20.67
N ALA A 136 15.07 -14.10 21.50
CA ALA A 136 15.22 -14.15 22.96
C ALA A 136 14.82 -15.51 23.55
N LYS A 137 13.93 -16.28 22.89
CA LYS A 137 13.50 -17.61 23.35
C LYS A 137 14.40 -18.72 22.83
N ASP A 138 14.92 -18.58 21.64
CA ASP A 138 15.78 -19.54 20.95
C ASP A 138 16.90 -18.79 20.23
N PRO A 139 17.97 -18.41 20.95
CA PRO A 139 19.07 -17.64 20.36
C PRO A 139 19.78 -18.47 19.29
N LEU A 140 20.06 -17.81 18.15
CA LEU A 140 20.85 -18.43 17.09
C LEU A 140 22.23 -18.85 17.62
N PRO A 141 22.79 -20.00 17.17
CA PRO A 141 24.14 -20.42 17.54
C PRO A 141 25.14 -19.30 17.22
N GLN A 142 25.98 -18.95 18.17
CA GLN A 142 27.02 -17.96 17.97
C GLN A 142 28.01 -18.47 16.90
N PRO A 143 28.41 -17.67 15.90
CA PRO A 143 29.43 -18.05 14.95
C PRO A 143 30.74 -18.32 15.73
N GLY A 144 31.23 -19.58 15.72
CA GLY A 144 32.44 -19.99 16.42
C GLY A 144 32.25 -20.89 17.64
N ALA A 145 31.00 -21.24 18.03
CA ALA A 145 30.75 -22.14 19.17
C ALA A 145 30.81 -23.64 18.80
N SER A 146 31.17 -23.98 17.58
CA SER A 146 31.20 -25.38 17.06
C SER A 146 32.59 -26.02 16.99
N ASP A 147 33.63 -25.35 17.50
CA ASP A 147 35.03 -25.84 17.37
C ASP A 147 35.72 -26.11 18.74
N GLU A 148 34.94 -26.48 19.80
CA GLU A 148 35.48 -27.04 21.04
C GLU A 148 34.95 -28.44 21.34
#